data_a22c9e8de8c48e4944abda3c6e6ba687
#
_entry.id   a22c9e8de8c48e4944abda3c6e6ba687
#
_cell.length_a   1.000
_cell.length_b   1.000
_cell.length_c   1.000
_cell.angle_alpha   90.00
_cell.angle_beta   90.00
_cell.angle_gamma   90.00
#
_symmetry.space_group_name_H-M   'P 1'
#
loop_
_entity.id
_entity.type
_entity.pdbx_description
1 polymer ?
#
loop_
_entity_poly.entity_id
_entity_poly.type
_entity_poly.pdbx_seq_one_letter_code
_entity_poly.pdbx_strand_id
1 'polypeptide(L)'
;MINLETLSRLYSAHSDSFTSEVAPLMIGEKIFDRPALMATVNLSPDSTYRESIALSTESAVRKSRVYWAQGADVVDLGAESSTAKASRVGVKEQIGALVPVIEELNADGISLSVETYEPEVVRACLSAGANVVNYTGTTHQEAVLDLASEFGATVILCYVKGADVREITDVDLDNDPIPGLLDYFSQRIDSAKKHGVTKIVIDPGMGFYYGNLVDPITRVRHQTKVILNSFRLKSLGYPICQALPHAFNLFEDEFRTAESFFAVIASLGGVDLVRTHEISKVNSVLKTMQLETVLSTRN
;
A
#
# COMPACT_ATOMS: atom_id res chain seq x y z
N MET A 1 20.50 -8.55 13.88
CA MET A 1 20.75 -7.13 13.49
C MET A 1 20.75 -7.07 11.98
N ILE A 2 20.12 -6.05 11.40
CA ILE A 2 20.23 -5.78 9.95
C ILE A 2 21.58 -5.12 9.70
N ASN A 3 22.46 -5.78 8.95
CA ASN A 3 23.79 -5.30 8.57
C ASN A 3 24.18 -5.89 7.20
N LEU A 4 25.28 -5.46 6.63
CA LEU A 4 25.73 -5.89 5.29
C LEU A 4 25.91 -7.41 5.19
N GLU A 5 26.40 -8.07 6.24
CA GLU A 5 26.60 -9.52 6.25
C GLU A 5 25.25 -10.25 6.17
N THR A 6 24.25 -9.83 6.98
CA THR A 6 22.93 -10.45 6.98
C THR A 6 22.15 -10.17 5.68
N LEU A 7 22.30 -8.97 5.11
CA LEU A 7 21.73 -8.62 3.80
C LEU A 7 22.38 -9.44 2.67
N SER A 8 23.70 -9.59 2.68
CA SER A 8 24.41 -10.41 1.70
C SER A 8 23.97 -11.88 1.74
N ARG A 9 23.81 -12.43 2.95
CA ARG A 9 23.29 -13.81 3.13
C ARG A 9 21.86 -13.95 2.60
N LEU A 10 20.99 -13.00 2.90
CA LEU A 10 19.61 -12.99 2.41
C LEU A 10 19.57 -12.92 0.88
N TYR A 11 20.35 -12.02 0.28
CA TYR A 11 20.49 -11.90 -1.16
C TYR A 11 20.96 -13.22 -1.78
N SER A 12 22.06 -13.80 -1.28
CA SER A 12 22.63 -15.03 -1.83
C SER A 12 21.68 -16.23 -1.74
N ALA A 13 20.87 -16.29 -0.68
CA ALA A 13 19.89 -17.37 -0.49
C ALA A 13 18.69 -17.29 -1.46
N HIS A 14 18.42 -16.11 -2.04
CA HIS A 14 17.24 -15.85 -2.87
C HIS A 14 17.56 -15.01 -4.13
N SER A 15 18.78 -15.18 -4.67
CA SER A 15 19.27 -14.39 -5.81
C SER A 15 18.38 -14.48 -7.05
N ASP A 16 17.74 -15.61 -7.29
CA ASP A 16 16.85 -15.84 -8.43
C ASP A 16 15.64 -14.88 -8.45
N SER A 17 15.21 -14.42 -7.27
CA SER A 17 14.10 -13.45 -7.17
C SER A 17 14.45 -12.08 -7.73
N PHE A 18 15.73 -11.71 -7.79
CA PHE A 18 16.18 -10.43 -8.37
C PHE A 18 16.25 -10.45 -9.90
N THR A 19 16.26 -11.63 -10.50
CA THR A 19 16.29 -11.81 -11.97
C THR A 19 14.90 -12.01 -12.55
N SER A 20 13.86 -12.02 -11.73
CA SER A 20 12.47 -12.14 -12.17
C SER A 20 12.04 -10.92 -12.96
N GLU A 21 11.44 -11.14 -14.12
CA GLU A 21 10.81 -10.08 -14.91
C GLU A 21 9.53 -9.59 -14.20
N VAL A 22 9.41 -8.31 -13.96
CA VAL A 22 8.27 -7.68 -13.27
C VAL A 22 7.59 -6.71 -14.20
N ALA A 23 6.25 -6.79 -14.26
CA ALA A 23 5.46 -5.81 -14.99
C ALA A 23 5.70 -4.38 -14.44
N PRO A 24 5.68 -3.34 -15.27
CA PRO A 24 5.86 -1.99 -14.79
C PRO A 24 4.73 -1.57 -13.85
N LEU A 25 5.05 -0.75 -12.84
CA LEU A 25 4.02 -0.09 -12.05
C LEU A 25 3.29 0.93 -12.93
N MET A 26 1.99 0.74 -13.10
CA MET A 26 1.12 1.62 -13.88
C MET A 26 0.00 2.19 -13.02
N ILE A 27 -0.24 3.50 -13.11
CA ILE A 27 -1.36 4.19 -12.44
C ILE A 27 -2.01 5.10 -13.46
N GLY A 28 -3.24 4.80 -13.84
CA GLY A 28 -3.84 5.37 -15.03
C GLY A 28 -2.99 5.04 -16.26
N GLU A 29 -2.55 6.06 -16.99
CA GLU A 29 -1.65 5.93 -18.15
C GLU A 29 -0.16 6.15 -17.78
N LYS A 30 0.12 6.49 -16.53
CA LYS A 30 1.48 6.79 -16.08
C LYS A 30 2.23 5.52 -15.71
N ILE A 31 3.44 5.37 -16.27
CA ILE A 31 4.38 4.29 -15.94
C ILE A 31 5.47 4.85 -15.03
N PHE A 32 5.85 4.09 -14.01
CA PHE A 32 6.87 4.46 -13.06
C PHE A 32 8.10 3.57 -13.23
N ASP A 33 9.25 4.19 -13.39
CA ASP A 33 10.60 3.57 -13.46
C ASP A 33 11.35 3.68 -12.12
N ARG A 34 10.70 4.25 -11.12
CA ARG A 34 11.17 4.43 -9.74
C ARG A 34 10.09 4.05 -8.75
N PRO A 35 10.44 3.81 -7.46
CA PRO A 35 9.43 3.69 -6.43
C PRO A 35 8.52 4.91 -6.39
N ALA A 36 7.20 4.67 -6.52
CA ALA A 36 6.18 5.71 -6.43
C ALA A 36 5.71 5.91 -5.00
N LEU A 37 5.20 7.11 -4.70
CA LEU A 37 4.66 7.50 -3.40
C LEU A 37 3.13 7.59 -3.43
N MET A 38 2.49 6.85 -2.53
CA MET A 38 1.06 6.91 -2.29
C MET A 38 0.78 7.58 -0.95
N ALA A 39 0.14 8.74 -0.98
CA ALA A 39 -0.25 9.50 0.21
C ALA A 39 -1.57 8.97 0.77
N THR A 40 -1.69 8.81 2.08
CA THR A 40 -2.93 8.38 2.73
C THR A 40 -3.70 9.56 3.29
N VAL A 41 -4.97 9.71 2.89
CA VAL A 41 -5.93 10.69 3.43
C VAL A 41 -7.17 9.95 3.93
N ASN A 42 -7.42 10.03 5.23
CA ASN A 42 -8.52 9.33 5.89
C ASN A 42 -9.70 10.29 6.15
N LEU A 43 -10.85 9.95 5.60
CA LEU A 43 -12.10 10.68 5.83
C LEU A 43 -12.87 10.13 7.05
N SER A 44 -12.34 9.09 7.70
CA SER A 44 -12.87 8.53 8.94
C SER A 44 -12.23 9.17 10.17
N PRO A 45 -12.97 9.53 11.22
CA PRO A 45 -12.44 10.04 12.46
C PRO A 45 -11.65 9.01 13.27
N ASP A 46 -11.83 7.72 12.96
CA ASP A 46 -11.29 6.59 13.71
C ASP A 46 -9.91 6.12 13.19
N SER A 47 -9.26 6.90 12.34
CA SER A 47 -7.92 6.55 11.86
C SER A 47 -6.89 6.54 12.99
N THR A 48 -6.03 5.53 13.00
CA THR A 48 -4.93 5.39 13.97
C THR A 48 -3.89 6.50 13.80
N TYR A 49 -3.65 6.95 12.57
CA TYR A 49 -2.75 8.06 12.28
C TYR A 49 -3.56 9.36 12.18
N ARG A 50 -3.68 10.06 13.31
CA ARG A 50 -4.56 11.24 13.44
C ARG A 50 -4.23 12.36 12.47
N GLU A 51 -2.98 12.54 12.13
CA GLU A 51 -2.51 13.56 11.18
C GLU A 51 -3.01 13.34 9.74
N SER A 52 -3.46 12.14 9.39
CA SER A 52 -4.06 11.84 8.08
C SER A 52 -5.55 12.17 8.02
N ILE A 53 -6.21 12.40 9.15
CA ILE A 53 -7.66 12.62 9.21
C ILE A 53 -8.06 13.95 8.55
N ALA A 54 -9.11 13.88 7.73
CA ALA A 54 -9.71 15.03 7.04
C ALA A 54 -11.21 14.81 6.93
N LEU A 55 -11.97 15.39 7.88
CA LEU A 55 -13.40 15.09 8.08
C LEU A 55 -14.36 15.90 7.19
N SER A 56 -13.88 16.84 6.39
CA SER A 56 -14.69 17.55 5.40
C SER A 56 -14.07 17.44 4.02
N THR A 57 -14.89 17.56 2.98
CA THR A 57 -14.42 17.61 1.59
C THR A 57 -13.30 18.63 1.41
N GLU A 58 -13.47 19.86 1.89
CA GLU A 58 -12.47 20.94 1.78
C GLU A 58 -11.15 20.56 2.48
N SER A 59 -11.21 19.93 3.67
CA SER A 59 -10.00 19.52 4.39
C SER A 59 -9.28 18.38 3.68
N ALA A 60 -10.03 17.42 3.09
CA ALA A 60 -9.48 16.31 2.34
C ALA A 60 -8.82 16.77 1.03
N VAL A 61 -9.50 17.64 0.29
CA VAL A 61 -8.98 18.25 -0.94
C VAL A 61 -7.71 19.05 -0.66
N ARG A 62 -7.75 19.94 0.33
CA ARG A 62 -6.58 20.74 0.72
C ARG A 62 -5.39 19.86 1.12
N LYS A 63 -5.62 18.83 1.93
CA LYS A 63 -4.57 17.90 2.36
C LYS A 63 -3.99 17.13 1.17
N SER A 64 -4.83 16.65 0.28
CA SER A 64 -4.42 15.92 -0.94
C SER A 64 -3.56 16.81 -1.84
N ARG A 65 -3.95 18.07 -2.06
CA ARG A 65 -3.15 19.05 -2.82
C ARG A 65 -1.78 19.31 -2.18
N VAL A 66 -1.72 19.38 -0.84
CA VAL A 66 -0.45 19.53 -0.11
C VAL A 66 0.43 18.30 -0.31
N TYR A 67 -0.11 17.09 -0.17
CA TYR A 67 0.65 15.86 -0.38
C TYR A 67 1.14 15.72 -1.82
N TRP A 68 0.29 16.08 -2.78
CA TRP A 68 0.67 16.12 -4.19
C TRP A 68 1.84 17.09 -4.44
N ALA A 69 1.76 18.31 -3.91
CA ALA A 69 2.84 19.30 -3.99
C ALA A 69 4.14 18.86 -3.27
N GLN A 70 4.04 17.99 -2.26
CA GLN A 70 5.18 17.40 -1.56
C GLN A 70 5.80 16.21 -2.32
N GLY A 71 5.21 15.80 -3.44
CA GLY A 71 5.74 14.77 -4.32
C GLY A 71 5.07 13.41 -4.19
N ALA A 72 3.83 13.35 -3.70
CA ALA A 72 3.01 12.15 -3.86
C ALA A 72 2.72 11.91 -5.34
N ASP A 73 2.75 10.66 -5.76
CA ASP A 73 2.40 10.22 -7.13
C ASP A 73 0.94 9.78 -7.23
N VAL A 74 0.35 9.40 -6.08
CA VAL A 74 -1.05 8.97 -5.91
C VAL A 74 -1.55 9.44 -4.56
N VAL A 75 -2.82 9.82 -4.47
CA VAL A 75 -3.51 10.06 -3.19
C VAL A 75 -4.53 8.95 -2.96
N ASP A 76 -4.38 8.23 -1.86
CA ASP A 76 -5.26 7.13 -1.44
C ASP A 76 -6.27 7.62 -0.42
N LEU A 77 -7.54 7.55 -0.79
CA LEU A 77 -8.68 8.05 -0.02
C LEU A 77 -9.42 6.87 0.62
N GLY A 78 -9.61 6.91 1.93
CA GLY A 78 -10.39 5.93 2.68
C GLY A 78 -11.46 6.59 3.53
N ALA A 79 -12.71 6.13 3.46
CA ALA A 79 -13.82 6.65 4.25
C ALA A 79 -14.17 5.77 5.47
N GLU A 80 -13.61 4.57 5.56
CA GLU A 80 -13.76 3.67 6.69
C GLU A 80 -12.38 3.32 7.28
N SER A 81 -12.26 3.32 8.60
CA SER A 81 -11.02 2.89 9.26
C SER A 81 -10.84 1.39 9.18
N SER A 82 -9.64 0.92 8.86
CA SER A 82 -9.25 -0.50 8.91
C SER A 82 -9.14 -1.07 10.34
N THR A 83 -9.30 -0.22 11.37
CA THR A 83 -9.23 -0.64 12.77
C THR A 83 -10.49 -1.40 13.17
N ALA A 84 -10.36 -2.64 13.68
CA ALA A 84 -11.49 -3.51 14.01
C ALA A 84 -12.49 -2.91 15.02
N LYS A 85 -12.03 -2.01 15.89
CA LYS A 85 -12.87 -1.33 16.91
C LYS A 85 -13.56 -0.06 16.40
N ALA A 86 -13.22 0.43 15.22
CA ALA A 86 -13.87 1.60 14.63
C ALA A 86 -15.32 1.29 14.23
N SER A 87 -16.16 2.31 14.12
CA SER A 87 -17.53 2.14 13.62
C SER A 87 -17.51 1.73 12.15
N ARG A 88 -18.46 0.88 11.74
CA ARG A 88 -18.70 0.61 10.30
C ARG A 88 -19.32 1.85 9.66
N VAL A 89 -18.87 2.18 8.46
CA VAL A 89 -19.40 3.28 7.66
C VAL A 89 -20.20 2.70 6.50
N GLY A 90 -21.48 3.07 6.40
CA GLY A 90 -22.37 2.54 5.37
C GLY A 90 -21.94 2.95 3.96
N VAL A 91 -22.27 2.12 2.96
CA VAL A 91 -21.91 2.36 1.55
C VAL A 91 -22.30 3.76 1.07
N LYS A 92 -23.52 4.22 1.37
CA LYS A 92 -23.99 5.57 0.98
C LYS A 92 -23.17 6.69 1.63
N GLU A 93 -22.76 6.50 2.87
CA GLU A 93 -21.93 7.46 3.60
C GLU A 93 -20.51 7.50 3.03
N GLN A 94 -19.93 6.33 2.72
CA GLN A 94 -18.62 6.26 2.06
C GLN A 94 -18.65 6.97 0.70
N ILE A 95 -19.66 6.70 -0.14
CA ILE A 95 -19.84 7.35 -1.45
C ILE A 95 -19.99 8.87 -1.28
N GLY A 96 -20.85 9.31 -0.35
CA GLY A 96 -21.09 10.74 -0.07
C GLY A 96 -19.85 11.48 0.41
N ALA A 97 -18.93 10.80 1.11
CA ALA A 97 -17.67 11.39 1.56
C ALA A 97 -16.59 11.40 0.46
N LEU A 98 -16.47 10.32 -0.32
CA LEU A 98 -15.37 10.12 -1.27
C LEU A 98 -15.59 10.83 -2.60
N VAL A 99 -16.79 10.70 -3.20
CA VAL A 99 -17.06 11.17 -4.57
C VAL A 99 -16.80 12.66 -4.74
N PRO A 100 -17.28 13.58 -3.87
CA PRO A 100 -17.01 15.01 -4.04
C PRO A 100 -15.51 15.36 -3.98
N VAL A 101 -14.73 14.62 -3.16
CA VAL A 101 -13.28 14.80 -3.06
C VAL A 101 -12.60 14.32 -4.34
N ILE A 102 -13.01 13.16 -4.86
CA ILE A 102 -12.46 12.57 -6.07
C ILE A 102 -12.71 13.47 -7.28
N GLU A 103 -13.95 13.97 -7.46
CA GLU A 103 -14.31 14.85 -8.57
C GLU A 103 -13.45 16.13 -8.59
N GLU A 104 -13.27 16.77 -7.44
CA GLU A 104 -12.48 18.00 -7.33
C GLU A 104 -10.98 17.73 -7.60
N LEU A 105 -10.42 16.68 -7.05
CA LEU A 105 -9.01 16.33 -7.24
C LEU A 105 -8.71 15.78 -8.64
N ASN A 106 -9.65 15.07 -9.26
CA ASN A 106 -9.55 14.61 -10.63
C ASN A 106 -9.51 15.79 -11.61
N ALA A 107 -10.29 16.86 -11.35
CA ALA A 107 -10.23 18.09 -12.12
C ALA A 107 -8.86 18.79 -12.04
N ASP A 108 -8.11 18.61 -10.95
CA ASP A 108 -6.74 19.07 -10.78
C ASP A 108 -5.69 18.16 -11.47
N GLY A 109 -6.10 17.03 -12.06
CA GLY A 109 -5.19 16.05 -12.66
C GLY A 109 -4.39 15.21 -11.67
N ILE A 110 -4.87 15.10 -10.41
CA ILE A 110 -4.25 14.30 -9.35
C ILE A 110 -4.65 12.82 -9.54
N SER A 111 -3.68 11.91 -9.53
CA SER A 111 -3.95 10.47 -9.56
C SER A 111 -4.53 10.02 -8.23
N LEU A 112 -5.64 9.28 -8.26
CA LEU A 112 -6.44 8.94 -7.09
C LEU A 112 -6.61 7.44 -6.93
N SER A 113 -6.48 6.98 -5.68
CA SER A 113 -6.78 5.64 -5.22
C SER A 113 -7.94 5.68 -4.23
N VAL A 114 -8.76 4.65 -4.22
CA VAL A 114 -9.81 4.46 -3.22
C VAL A 114 -9.55 3.17 -2.44
N GLU A 115 -9.44 3.29 -1.11
CA GLU A 115 -9.34 2.15 -0.19
C GLU A 115 -10.76 1.69 0.19
N THR A 116 -11.17 0.53 -0.30
CA THR A 116 -12.47 -0.06 0.00
C THR A 116 -12.51 -1.54 -0.39
N TYR A 117 -13.50 -2.26 0.14
CA TYR A 117 -13.87 -3.63 -0.27
C TYR A 117 -15.32 -3.70 -0.77
N GLU A 118 -16.03 -2.58 -0.89
CA GLU A 118 -17.44 -2.51 -1.27
C GLU A 118 -17.57 -2.18 -2.77
N PRO A 119 -18.17 -3.07 -3.60
CA PRO A 119 -18.27 -2.87 -5.06
C PRO A 119 -19.02 -1.59 -5.46
N GLU A 120 -20.06 -1.21 -4.72
CA GLU A 120 -20.82 0.00 -5.01
C GLU A 120 -19.96 1.27 -4.79
N VAL A 121 -19.11 1.27 -3.76
CA VAL A 121 -18.14 2.36 -3.51
C VAL A 121 -17.10 2.38 -4.61
N VAL A 122 -16.56 1.22 -5.02
CA VAL A 122 -15.61 1.10 -6.13
C VAL A 122 -16.21 1.72 -7.40
N ARG A 123 -17.43 1.31 -7.80
CA ARG A 123 -18.10 1.85 -9.00
C ARG A 123 -18.25 3.36 -8.94
N ALA A 124 -18.75 3.89 -7.83
CA ALA A 124 -18.96 5.33 -7.67
C ALA A 124 -17.67 6.12 -7.76
N CYS A 125 -16.60 5.66 -7.10
CA CYS A 125 -15.30 6.33 -7.09
C CYS A 125 -14.58 6.26 -8.44
N LEU A 126 -14.63 5.11 -9.13
CA LEU A 126 -14.06 4.98 -10.48
C LEU A 126 -14.82 5.86 -11.49
N SER A 127 -16.16 5.93 -11.40
CA SER A 127 -16.98 6.83 -12.22
C SER A 127 -16.67 8.31 -11.98
N ALA A 128 -16.26 8.68 -10.77
CA ALA A 128 -15.84 10.04 -10.40
C ALA A 128 -14.40 10.38 -10.85
N GLY A 129 -13.62 9.40 -11.29
CA GLY A 129 -12.28 9.60 -11.85
C GLY A 129 -11.13 9.00 -11.03
N ALA A 130 -11.39 8.15 -10.05
CA ALA A 130 -10.32 7.38 -9.40
C ALA A 130 -9.62 6.44 -10.40
N ASN A 131 -8.31 6.25 -10.22
CA ASN A 131 -7.47 5.47 -11.14
C ASN A 131 -7.05 4.12 -10.54
N VAL A 132 -7.15 3.98 -9.22
CA VAL A 132 -6.68 2.82 -8.46
C VAL A 132 -7.75 2.35 -7.50
N VAL A 133 -7.93 1.04 -7.40
CA VAL A 133 -8.68 0.39 -6.34
C VAL A 133 -7.69 -0.26 -5.36
N ASN A 134 -7.56 0.28 -4.17
CA ASN A 134 -6.83 -0.33 -3.08
C ASN A 134 -7.78 -1.31 -2.37
N TYR A 135 -7.78 -2.57 -2.85
CA TYR A 135 -8.75 -3.57 -2.46
C TYR A 135 -8.35 -4.29 -1.17
N THR A 136 -8.98 -3.89 -0.07
CA THR A 136 -8.67 -4.32 1.30
C THR A 136 -9.61 -5.40 1.83
N GLY A 137 -10.06 -6.30 0.96
CA GLY A 137 -10.95 -7.42 1.30
C GLY A 137 -10.71 -8.68 0.48
N THR A 138 -11.51 -9.71 0.79
CA THR A 138 -11.60 -10.96 0.02
C THR A 138 -13.02 -11.24 -0.45
N THR A 139 -14.02 -10.65 0.21
CA THR A 139 -15.43 -10.70 -0.18
C THR A 139 -15.69 -9.84 -1.40
N HIS A 140 -16.67 -10.22 -2.22
CA HIS A 140 -17.05 -9.50 -3.45
C HIS A 140 -15.93 -9.35 -4.48
N GLN A 141 -14.87 -10.19 -4.40
CA GLN A 141 -13.68 -10.07 -5.23
C GLN A 141 -14.02 -10.01 -6.72
N GLU A 142 -14.88 -10.90 -7.22
CA GLU A 142 -15.24 -10.95 -8.63
C GLU A 142 -15.88 -9.62 -9.09
N ALA A 143 -16.83 -9.08 -8.33
CA ALA A 143 -17.48 -7.82 -8.66
C ALA A 143 -16.50 -6.63 -8.66
N VAL A 144 -15.55 -6.59 -7.72
CA VAL A 144 -14.50 -5.54 -7.68
C VAL A 144 -13.57 -5.66 -8.87
N LEU A 145 -13.17 -6.88 -9.25
CA LEU A 145 -12.28 -7.12 -10.39
C LEU A 145 -12.95 -6.80 -11.73
N ASP A 146 -14.24 -7.14 -11.88
CA ASP A 146 -15.03 -6.79 -13.07
C ASP A 146 -15.09 -5.26 -13.23
N LEU A 147 -15.35 -4.53 -12.15
CA LEU A 147 -15.36 -3.06 -12.14
C LEU A 147 -13.99 -2.49 -12.50
N ALA A 148 -12.93 -3.00 -11.89
CA ALA A 148 -11.58 -2.53 -12.18
C ALA A 148 -11.22 -2.75 -13.66
N SER A 149 -11.62 -3.89 -14.24
CA SER A 149 -11.45 -4.19 -15.66
C SER A 149 -12.29 -3.26 -16.55
N GLU A 150 -13.58 -3.04 -16.20
CA GLU A 150 -14.50 -2.14 -16.92
C GLU A 150 -13.93 -0.72 -17.05
N PHE A 151 -13.33 -0.21 -15.97
CA PHE A 151 -12.76 1.14 -15.93
C PHE A 151 -11.26 1.20 -16.29
N GLY A 152 -10.61 0.07 -16.57
CA GLY A 152 -9.17 0.00 -16.84
C GLY A 152 -8.31 0.47 -15.64
N ALA A 153 -8.83 0.34 -14.43
CA ALA A 153 -8.18 0.78 -13.19
C ALA A 153 -7.04 -0.16 -12.77
N THR A 154 -6.08 0.36 -12.03
CA THR A 154 -5.07 -0.42 -11.33
C THR A 154 -5.69 -1.02 -10.07
N VAL A 155 -5.44 -2.30 -9.80
CA VAL A 155 -5.88 -2.96 -8.55
C VAL A 155 -4.69 -3.26 -7.67
N ILE A 156 -4.73 -2.80 -6.43
CA ILE A 156 -3.83 -3.25 -5.37
C ILE A 156 -4.53 -4.39 -4.64
N LEU A 157 -4.01 -5.61 -4.81
CA LEU A 157 -4.48 -6.79 -4.10
C LEU A 157 -3.80 -6.87 -2.74
N CYS A 158 -4.51 -6.53 -1.67
CA CYS A 158 -3.96 -6.62 -0.32
C CYS A 158 -4.04 -8.04 0.23
N TYR A 159 -3.01 -8.45 0.97
CA TYR A 159 -3.07 -9.63 1.81
C TYR A 159 -4.01 -9.36 2.99
N VAL A 160 -5.10 -10.11 3.03
CA VAL A 160 -6.11 -10.07 4.08
C VAL A 160 -6.42 -11.50 4.50
N LYS A 161 -6.13 -11.84 5.75
CA LYS A 161 -6.43 -13.17 6.30
C LYS A 161 -7.77 -13.13 7.03
N GLY A 162 -8.85 -12.96 6.28
CA GLY A 162 -10.23 -12.78 6.74
C GLY A 162 -11.14 -12.33 5.60
N ALA A 163 -12.36 -11.91 5.92
CA ALA A 163 -13.31 -11.38 4.94
C ALA A 163 -12.89 -9.98 4.44
N ASP A 164 -12.48 -9.14 5.34
CA ASP A 164 -11.96 -7.80 5.08
C ASP A 164 -10.89 -7.42 6.13
N VAL A 165 -10.25 -6.26 6.00
CA VAL A 165 -9.21 -5.77 6.92
C VAL A 165 -9.66 -5.58 8.36
N ARG A 166 -10.94 -5.62 8.64
CA ARG A 166 -11.53 -5.49 9.98
C ARG A 166 -11.84 -6.83 10.64
N GLU A 167 -11.84 -7.90 9.87
CA GLU A 167 -12.10 -9.27 10.31
C GLU A 167 -10.87 -10.16 10.11
N ILE A 168 -9.69 -9.60 10.38
CA ILE A 168 -8.42 -10.28 10.19
C ILE A 168 -8.16 -11.29 11.30
N THR A 169 -7.71 -12.47 10.91
CA THR A 169 -7.25 -13.53 11.82
C THR A 169 -5.74 -13.46 12.05
N ASP A 170 -5.23 -14.36 12.90
CA ASP A 170 -3.82 -14.44 13.25
C ASP A 170 -2.92 -14.77 12.04
N VAL A 171 -1.71 -14.20 12.02
CA VAL A 171 -0.66 -14.56 11.08
C VAL A 171 0.28 -15.61 11.69
N ASP A 172 0.97 -16.37 10.83
CA ASP A 172 2.04 -17.25 11.25
C ASP A 172 3.31 -16.41 11.53
N LEU A 173 3.80 -16.48 12.79
CA LEU A 173 4.97 -15.71 13.24
C LEU A 173 6.25 -16.54 13.23
N ASP A 174 6.15 -17.85 13.28
CA ASP A 174 7.29 -18.75 13.51
C ASP A 174 8.02 -19.09 12.22
N ASN A 175 7.30 -19.14 11.11
CA ASN A 175 7.82 -19.51 9.81
C ASN A 175 8.24 -18.30 8.93
N ASP A 176 8.87 -18.61 7.81
CA ASP A 176 9.06 -17.65 6.73
C ASP A 176 7.70 -17.27 6.12
N PRO A 177 7.26 -16.02 6.18
CA PRO A 177 5.94 -15.63 5.69
C PRO A 177 5.83 -15.65 4.15
N ILE A 178 6.94 -15.60 3.43
CA ILE A 178 6.94 -15.39 1.98
C ILE A 178 6.30 -16.55 1.19
N PRO A 179 6.55 -17.83 1.48
CA PRO A 179 5.88 -18.92 0.77
C PRO A 179 4.35 -18.83 0.84
N GLY A 180 3.79 -18.56 2.02
CA GLY A 180 2.35 -18.40 2.17
C GLY A 180 1.79 -17.17 1.43
N LEU A 181 2.56 -16.07 1.37
CA LEU A 181 2.20 -14.90 0.58
C LEU A 181 2.26 -15.18 -0.93
N LEU A 182 3.25 -15.95 -1.40
CA LEU A 182 3.34 -16.38 -2.81
C LEU A 182 2.10 -17.20 -3.22
N ASP A 183 1.72 -18.18 -2.41
CA ASP A 183 0.53 -19.00 -2.67
C ASP A 183 -0.75 -18.16 -2.68
N TYR A 184 -0.91 -17.25 -1.72
CA TYR A 184 -2.06 -16.35 -1.62
C TYR A 184 -2.17 -15.45 -2.86
N PHE A 185 -1.09 -14.76 -3.22
CA PHE A 185 -1.11 -13.83 -4.35
C PHE A 185 -1.21 -14.53 -5.69
N SER A 186 -0.61 -15.71 -5.87
CA SER A 186 -0.76 -16.48 -7.11
C SER A 186 -2.23 -16.72 -7.45
N GLN A 187 -3.03 -17.17 -6.48
CA GLN A 187 -4.46 -17.41 -6.66
C GLN A 187 -5.24 -16.12 -6.98
N ARG A 188 -4.93 -15.03 -6.30
CA ARG A 188 -5.61 -13.75 -6.48
C ARG A 188 -5.26 -13.08 -7.81
N ILE A 189 -4.00 -13.17 -8.23
CA ILE A 189 -3.53 -12.71 -9.53
C ILE A 189 -4.24 -13.49 -10.66
N ASP A 190 -4.31 -14.82 -10.54
CA ASP A 190 -5.01 -15.65 -11.53
C ASP A 190 -6.50 -15.28 -11.62
N SER A 191 -7.14 -15.00 -10.49
CA SER A 191 -8.51 -14.50 -10.49
C SER A 191 -8.60 -13.14 -11.18
N ALA A 192 -7.75 -12.17 -10.84
CA ALA A 192 -7.75 -10.85 -11.46
C ALA A 192 -7.55 -10.91 -12.97
N LYS A 193 -6.63 -11.76 -13.45
CA LYS A 193 -6.41 -11.99 -14.90
C LYS A 193 -7.65 -12.58 -15.59
N LYS A 194 -8.33 -13.53 -14.95
CA LYS A 194 -9.57 -14.12 -15.50
C LYS A 194 -10.68 -13.08 -15.67
N HIS A 195 -10.73 -12.07 -14.79
CA HIS A 195 -11.66 -10.94 -14.87
C HIS A 195 -11.16 -9.78 -15.78
N GLY A 196 -10.04 -9.98 -16.49
CA GLY A 196 -9.52 -9.01 -17.46
C GLY A 196 -8.74 -7.84 -16.86
N VAL A 197 -8.39 -7.88 -15.58
CA VAL A 197 -7.55 -6.85 -14.95
C VAL A 197 -6.12 -6.96 -15.47
N THR A 198 -5.61 -5.88 -16.05
CA THR A 198 -4.28 -5.83 -16.67
C THR A 198 -3.23 -5.11 -15.81
N LYS A 199 -3.65 -4.26 -14.89
CA LYS A 199 -2.79 -3.45 -14.01
C LYS A 199 -2.95 -3.93 -12.57
N ILE A 200 -2.05 -4.80 -12.13
CA ILE A 200 -2.10 -5.45 -10.80
C ILE A 200 -0.88 -5.02 -10.01
N VAL A 201 -1.10 -4.71 -8.74
CA VAL A 201 -0.09 -4.48 -7.70
C VAL A 201 -0.42 -5.39 -6.52
N ILE A 202 0.57 -5.93 -5.83
CA ILE A 202 0.35 -6.77 -4.65
C ILE A 202 0.84 -6.05 -3.38
N ASP A 203 0.07 -6.14 -2.29
CA ASP A 203 0.42 -5.56 -0.99
C ASP A 203 0.40 -6.64 0.09
N PRO A 204 1.54 -6.99 0.71
CA PRO A 204 1.63 -7.98 1.79
C PRO A 204 0.86 -7.65 3.07
N GLY A 205 0.17 -6.52 3.15
CA GLY A 205 -0.77 -6.21 4.23
C GLY A 205 -0.12 -5.75 5.53
N MET A 206 1.09 -5.21 5.49
CA MET A 206 1.82 -4.82 6.70
C MET A 206 1.29 -3.54 7.38
N GLY A 207 0.34 -2.85 6.78
CA GLY A 207 -0.39 -1.73 7.38
C GLY A 207 -1.55 -2.15 8.30
N PHE A 208 -1.94 -3.42 8.35
CA PHE A 208 -3.10 -3.89 9.09
C PHE A 208 -2.76 -4.44 10.48
N TYR A 209 -3.80 -4.55 11.33
CA TYR A 209 -3.68 -5.05 12.70
C TYR A 209 -4.15 -6.49 12.80
N TYR A 210 -3.22 -7.45 12.77
CA TYR A 210 -3.50 -8.87 12.98
C TYR A 210 -3.68 -9.20 14.47
N GLY A 211 -4.56 -10.16 14.77
CA GLY A 211 -4.98 -10.48 16.14
C GLY A 211 -3.85 -10.85 17.09
N ASN A 212 -2.85 -11.57 16.59
CA ASN A 212 -1.68 -12.00 17.38
C ASN A 212 -0.47 -11.03 17.32
N LEU A 213 -0.57 -9.91 16.61
CA LEU A 213 0.45 -8.87 16.57
C LEU A 213 0.18 -7.75 17.59
N VAL A 214 -0.27 -8.14 18.79
CA VAL A 214 -0.58 -7.20 19.88
C VAL A 214 0.70 -6.63 20.50
N ASP A 215 1.72 -7.48 20.71
CA ASP A 215 3.01 -7.01 21.21
C ASP A 215 3.73 -6.15 20.16
N PRO A 216 4.07 -4.89 20.50
CA PRO A 216 4.67 -3.96 19.54
C PRO A 216 5.99 -4.44 18.92
N ILE A 217 6.82 -5.09 19.73
CA ILE A 217 8.13 -5.58 19.26
C ILE A 217 7.95 -6.74 18.27
N THR A 218 7.06 -7.68 18.60
CA THR A 218 6.71 -8.79 17.71
C THR A 218 6.12 -8.28 16.41
N ARG A 219 5.20 -7.31 16.46
CA ARG A 219 4.60 -6.67 15.30
C ARG A 219 5.65 -6.03 14.39
N VAL A 220 6.50 -5.17 14.94
CA VAL A 220 7.53 -4.46 14.15
C VAL A 220 8.54 -5.45 13.58
N ARG A 221 8.90 -6.50 14.33
CA ARG A 221 9.79 -7.57 13.84
C ARG A 221 9.17 -8.29 12.65
N HIS A 222 7.91 -8.66 12.73
CA HIS A 222 7.19 -9.32 11.63
C HIS A 222 7.09 -8.39 10.41
N GLN A 223 6.64 -7.15 10.59
CA GLN A 223 6.56 -6.15 9.53
C GLN A 223 7.91 -5.94 8.84
N THR A 224 8.98 -5.75 9.62
CA THR A 224 10.34 -5.58 9.07
C THR A 224 10.77 -6.82 8.28
N LYS A 225 10.48 -8.02 8.80
CA LYS A 225 10.80 -9.29 8.12
C LYS A 225 10.10 -9.37 6.76
N VAL A 226 8.80 -9.08 6.70
CA VAL A 226 8.03 -9.11 5.45
C VAL A 226 8.51 -8.05 4.47
N ILE A 227 8.65 -6.79 4.91
CA ILE A 227 9.06 -5.67 4.05
C ILE A 227 10.45 -5.94 3.44
N LEU A 228 11.41 -6.37 4.25
CA LEU A 228 12.77 -6.65 3.78
C LEU A 228 12.83 -7.84 2.80
N ASN A 229 11.92 -8.81 2.94
CA ASN A 229 11.83 -9.97 2.06
C ASN A 229 10.87 -9.78 0.87
N SER A 230 10.29 -8.59 0.69
CA SER A 230 9.30 -8.34 -0.37
C SER A 230 9.83 -8.61 -1.77
N PHE A 231 11.16 -8.40 -2.03
CA PHE A 231 11.76 -8.70 -3.31
C PHE A 231 11.52 -10.15 -3.78
N ARG A 232 11.32 -11.10 -2.85
CA ARG A 232 11.04 -12.50 -3.17
C ARG A 232 9.66 -12.70 -3.82
N LEU A 233 8.71 -11.77 -3.56
CA LEU A 233 7.39 -11.77 -4.19
C LEU A 233 7.46 -11.34 -5.67
N LYS A 234 8.56 -10.71 -6.11
CA LYS A 234 8.76 -10.33 -7.52
C LYS A 234 8.77 -11.53 -8.47
N SER A 235 9.01 -12.74 -7.97
CA SER A 235 8.86 -13.99 -8.73
C SER A 235 7.43 -14.18 -9.28
N LEU A 236 6.43 -13.49 -8.75
CA LEU A 236 5.07 -13.47 -9.29
C LEU A 236 4.92 -12.58 -10.54
N GLY A 237 5.91 -11.74 -10.85
CA GLY A 237 5.91 -10.86 -12.03
C GLY A 237 5.13 -9.55 -11.85
N TYR A 238 4.82 -9.12 -10.63
CA TYR A 238 4.02 -7.92 -10.37
C TYR A 238 4.71 -6.94 -9.42
N PRO A 239 4.44 -5.61 -9.56
CA PRO A 239 4.95 -4.60 -8.65
C PRO A 239 4.35 -4.76 -7.25
N ILE A 240 5.12 -4.32 -6.24
CA ILE A 240 4.82 -4.50 -4.84
C ILE A 240 4.53 -3.16 -4.19
N CYS A 241 3.36 -3.06 -3.54
CA CYS A 241 2.99 -1.97 -2.63
C CYS A 241 3.35 -2.34 -1.18
N GLN A 242 3.73 -1.38 -0.38
CA GLN A 242 3.87 -1.53 1.06
C GLN A 242 3.38 -0.28 1.81
N ALA A 243 2.45 -0.48 2.74
CA ALA A 243 2.15 0.51 3.74
C ALA A 243 3.25 0.52 4.81
N LEU A 244 3.82 1.70 5.07
CA LEU A 244 4.92 1.82 6.03
C LEU A 244 4.42 1.74 7.48
N PRO A 245 5.07 0.96 8.35
CA PRO A 245 4.72 0.85 9.76
C PRO A 245 4.96 2.14 10.54
N HIS A 246 4.07 2.46 11.47
CA HIS A 246 4.22 3.62 12.36
C HIS A 246 5.15 3.37 13.54
N ALA A 247 5.21 2.13 14.03
CA ALA A 247 6.08 1.70 15.13
C ALA A 247 6.04 2.63 16.38
N PHE A 248 4.87 3.18 16.72
CA PHE A 248 4.67 4.15 17.80
C PHE A 248 5.39 3.81 19.11
N ASN A 249 5.36 2.54 19.54
CA ASN A 249 5.97 2.12 20.79
C ASN A 249 7.51 2.04 20.76
N LEU A 250 8.13 2.09 19.58
CA LEU A 250 9.59 2.08 19.42
C LEU A 250 10.15 3.48 19.15
N PHE A 251 9.38 4.32 18.50
CA PHE A 251 9.79 5.67 18.14
C PHE A 251 9.20 6.74 19.09
N GLU A 252 8.24 6.35 19.93
CA GLU A 252 7.64 7.20 20.97
C GLU A 252 7.24 8.58 20.41
N ASP A 253 7.78 9.67 20.96
CA ASP A 253 7.51 11.04 20.51
C ASP A 253 8.02 11.32 19.09
N GLU A 254 8.99 10.51 18.62
CA GLU A 254 9.55 10.62 17.27
C GLU A 254 8.86 9.70 16.25
N PHE A 255 7.65 9.22 16.55
CA PHE A 255 6.91 8.27 15.69
C PHE A 255 6.77 8.72 14.23
N ARG A 256 6.77 10.01 13.95
CA ARG A 256 6.74 10.57 12.59
C ARG A 256 8.02 10.30 11.79
N THR A 257 9.09 9.83 12.41
CA THR A 257 10.33 9.43 11.75
C THR A 257 10.35 7.93 11.41
N ALA A 258 9.45 7.15 12.00
CA ALA A 258 9.37 5.70 11.78
C ALA A 258 9.21 5.36 10.29
N GLU A 259 8.28 6.02 9.58
CA GLU A 259 8.04 5.75 8.17
C GLU A 259 9.28 6.06 7.30
N SER A 260 10.11 7.04 7.68
CA SER A 260 11.39 7.31 7.01
C SER A 260 12.37 6.13 7.14
N PHE A 261 12.47 5.53 8.32
CA PHE A 261 13.27 4.33 8.55
C PHE A 261 12.73 3.15 7.73
N PHE A 262 11.42 2.93 7.76
CA PHE A 262 10.81 1.84 7.00
C PHE A 262 10.86 2.06 5.49
N ALA A 263 10.95 3.30 5.00
CA ALA A 263 11.19 3.59 3.60
C ALA A 263 12.57 3.08 3.12
N VAL A 264 13.60 3.17 3.96
CA VAL A 264 14.91 2.55 3.68
C VAL A 264 14.76 1.02 3.59
N ILE A 265 14.07 0.40 4.55
CA ILE A 265 13.83 -1.05 4.55
C ILE A 265 13.02 -1.49 3.32
N ALA A 266 11.99 -0.72 2.94
CA ALA A 266 11.18 -0.97 1.75
C ALA A 266 12.01 -0.88 0.46
N SER A 267 12.89 0.11 0.36
CA SER A 267 13.82 0.24 -0.77
C SER A 267 14.76 -0.97 -0.87
N LEU A 268 15.31 -1.43 0.26
CA LEU A 268 16.14 -2.65 0.30
C LEU A 268 15.33 -3.90 -0.07
N GLY A 269 14.05 -3.94 0.28
CA GLY A 269 13.10 -4.99 -0.08
C GLY A 269 12.57 -4.91 -1.51
N GLY A 270 12.98 -3.92 -2.32
CA GLY A 270 12.60 -3.79 -3.72
C GLY A 270 11.14 -3.40 -3.94
N VAL A 271 10.55 -2.60 -3.03
CA VAL A 271 9.17 -2.12 -3.11
C VAL A 271 9.02 -1.07 -4.21
N ASP A 272 7.93 -1.16 -4.98
CA ASP A 272 7.66 -0.31 -6.15
C ASP A 272 6.65 0.82 -5.86
N LEU A 273 5.77 0.63 -4.87
CA LEU A 273 4.79 1.64 -4.42
C LEU A 273 4.82 1.74 -2.90
N VAL A 274 5.18 2.89 -2.38
CA VAL A 274 5.30 3.13 -0.93
C VAL A 274 4.11 3.95 -0.45
N ARG A 275 3.25 3.34 0.39
CA ARG A 275 2.10 4.01 1.01
C ARG A 275 2.51 4.62 2.35
N THR A 276 2.33 5.92 2.53
CA THR A 276 2.86 6.68 3.65
C THR A 276 1.96 7.85 4.07
N HIS A 277 2.07 8.27 5.33
CA HIS A 277 1.46 9.49 5.88
C HIS A 277 2.44 10.67 5.92
N GLU A 278 3.75 10.41 5.78
CA GLU A 278 4.84 11.38 5.92
C GLU A 278 5.53 11.65 4.57
N ILE A 279 4.75 12.12 3.58
CA ILE A 279 5.18 12.27 2.19
C ILE A 279 6.51 12.99 2.03
N SER A 280 6.65 14.18 2.61
CA SER A 280 7.88 14.98 2.46
C SER A 280 9.14 14.26 2.95
N LYS A 281 9.04 13.58 4.10
CA LYS A 281 10.16 12.84 4.71
C LYS A 281 10.52 11.60 3.89
N VAL A 282 9.50 10.79 3.53
CA VAL A 282 9.69 9.55 2.76
C VAL A 282 10.18 9.87 1.35
N ASN A 283 9.68 10.92 0.70
CA ASN A 283 10.18 11.36 -0.60
C ASN A 283 11.68 11.70 -0.57
N SER A 284 12.13 12.38 0.49
CA SER A 284 13.55 12.69 0.67
C SER A 284 14.41 11.43 0.83
N VAL A 285 13.90 10.44 1.58
CA VAL A 285 14.58 9.13 1.73
C VAL A 285 14.67 8.41 0.39
N LEU A 286 13.56 8.27 -0.33
CA LEU A 286 13.53 7.56 -1.61
C LEU A 286 14.45 8.22 -2.64
N LYS A 287 14.44 9.55 -2.73
CA LYS A 287 15.38 10.28 -3.60
C LYS A 287 16.83 9.99 -3.24
N THR A 288 17.15 9.92 -1.95
CA THR A 288 18.52 9.62 -1.49
C THR A 288 18.90 8.18 -1.84
N MET A 289 17.99 7.23 -1.69
CA MET A 289 18.24 5.82 -2.04
C MET A 289 18.43 5.57 -3.54
N GLN A 290 17.95 6.50 -4.39
CA GLN A 290 18.07 6.44 -5.84
C GLN A 290 19.33 7.12 -6.40
N LEU A 291 20.17 7.71 -5.56
CA LEU A 291 21.41 8.36 -6.03
C LEU A 291 22.38 7.31 -6.57
N GLU A 292 22.58 7.27 -7.88
CA GLU A 292 23.46 6.30 -8.56
C GLU A 292 24.91 6.32 -8.03
N THR A 293 25.37 7.49 -7.59
CA THR A 293 26.73 7.68 -7.09
C THR A 293 27.01 6.99 -5.74
N VAL A 294 25.96 6.61 -4.98
CA VAL A 294 26.13 5.98 -3.67
C VAL A 294 26.77 4.60 -3.76
N LEU A 295 26.48 3.86 -4.84
CA LEU A 295 26.96 2.49 -5.04
C LEU A 295 27.98 2.37 -6.19
N SER A 296 28.22 3.44 -6.95
CA SER A 296 29.21 3.39 -8.03
C SER A 296 30.62 3.37 -7.47
N THR A 297 31.21 2.19 -7.38
CA THR A 297 32.67 2.06 -7.33
C THR A 297 33.19 2.44 -8.72
N ARG A 298 33.50 3.72 -8.94
CA ARG A 298 34.31 4.10 -10.10
C ARG A 298 35.70 3.52 -9.88
N ASN A 299 36.03 2.49 -10.64
CA ASN A 299 37.43 2.15 -10.93
C ASN A 299 38.02 3.22 -11.82
#